data_3ab4c93479560d75910a625272effeb3
#
_entry.id   3ab4c93479560d75910a625272effeb3
#
_cell.length_a   1.000
_cell.length_b   1.000
_cell.length_c   1.000
_cell.angle_alpha   90.00
_cell.angle_beta   90.00
_cell.angle_gamma   90.00
#
_symmetry.space_group_name_H-M   'P 1'
#
loop_
_entity.id
_entity.type
_entity.pdbx_description
1 polymer ?
#
loop_
_entity_poly.entity_id
_entity_poly.type
_entity_poly.pdbx_seq_one_letter_code
_entity_poly.pdbx_strand_id
1 'polypeptide(L)'
;MYKRQIVIGDVSIGKESSVWPKSAIRGDVQKITIGERTNIQDGSILHVTSDNEFTPGGIPLIIGDDVTIGHGAILHACEIDSGCLIGTGSIVLDGAVVKNNVMIAAGSLVSPNKILESGILYKGSPAKPIRDLTEKEQKHILFSSNHYVNVMREHIGK
;
A
#
# COMPACT_ATOMS: atom_id res chain seq x y z
N MET A 1 -3.72 20.30 13.43
CA MET A 1 -2.80 19.31 12.79
C MET A 1 -2.83 18.02 13.60
N TYR A 2 -3.45 16.96 13.09
CA TYR A 2 -3.55 15.68 13.79
C TYR A 2 -2.26 14.89 13.57
N LYS A 3 -1.21 15.19 14.31
CA LYS A 3 0.06 14.45 14.30
C LYS A 3 -0.07 13.18 15.15
N ARG A 4 -0.70 12.14 14.60
CA ARG A 4 -0.83 10.84 15.27
C ARG A 4 -0.34 9.67 14.43
N GLN A 5 0.31 9.94 13.29
CA GLN A 5 1.03 8.95 12.49
C GLN A 5 2.49 8.87 12.97
N ILE A 6 3.09 7.69 12.76
CA ILE A 6 4.49 7.43 13.10
C ILE A 6 5.22 7.08 11.79
N VAL A 7 6.28 7.82 11.46
CA VAL A 7 7.17 7.54 10.34
C VAL A 7 8.59 7.57 10.87
N ILE A 8 9.30 6.43 10.83
CA ILE A 8 10.66 6.29 11.36
C ILE A 8 11.54 5.43 10.45
N GLY A 9 12.86 5.67 10.52
CA GLY A 9 13.86 4.93 9.75
C GLY A 9 14.05 5.45 8.33
N ASP A 10 14.56 4.60 7.44
CA ASP A 10 14.81 4.93 6.02
C ASP A 10 13.51 4.87 5.22
N VAL A 11 12.78 5.99 5.19
CA VAL A 11 11.48 6.13 4.51
C VAL A 11 11.53 7.29 3.54
N SER A 12 11.25 7.01 2.27
CA SER A 12 11.05 8.03 1.22
C SER A 12 9.59 8.08 0.82
N ILE A 13 9.01 9.29 0.76
CA ILE A 13 7.61 9.51 0.39
C ILE A 13 7.56 10.54 -0.74
N GLY A 14 6.94 10.17 -1.85
CA GLY A 14 6.78 10.99 -3.05
C GLY A 14 5.83 12.17 -2.86
N LYS A 15 5.84 13.07 -3.84
CA LYS A 15 5.01 14.28 -3.83
C LYS A 15 3.51 13.94 -3.78
N GLU A 16 2.75 14.79 -3.09
CA GLU A 16 1.30 14.67 -2.98
C GLU A 16 0.81 13.37 -2.34
N SER A 17 1.71 12.60 -1.75
CA SER A 17 1.35 11.43 -0.95
C SER A 17 1.01 11.81 0.49
N SER A 18 0.14 11.04 1.13
CA SER A 18 -0.39 11.35 2.45
C SER A 18 -0.40 10.14 3.38
N VAL A 19 -0.06 10.39 4.65
CA VAL A 19 -0.10 9.39 5.73
C VAL A 19 -1.11 9.85 6.77
N TRP A 20 -2.11 9.02 7.02
CA TRP A 20 -3.27 9.36 7.83
C TRP A 20 -3.12 8.91 9.30
N PRO A 21 -3.97 9.42 10.20
CA PRO A 21 -3.82 9.21 11.64
C PRO A 21 -3.67 7.75 12.05
N LYS A 22 -2.85 7.50 13.08
CA LYS A 22 -2.56 6.17 13.65
C LYS A 22 -1.87 5.18 12.71
N SER A 23 -1.47 5.58 11.51
CA SER A 23 -0.63 4.75 10.66
C SER A 23 0.80 4.71 11.19
N ALA A 24 1.46 3.56 11.07
CA ALA A 24 2.86 3.36 11.43
C ALA A 24 3.65 2.89 10.21
N ILE A 25 4.65 3.68 9.81
CA ILE A 25 5.59 3.36 8.72
C ILE A 25 6.98 3.26 9.34
N ARG A 26 7.54 2.05 9.33
CA ARG A 26 8.79 1.76 10.03
C ARG A 26 9.80 1.09 9.12
N GLY A 27 10.73 1.91 8.58
CA GLY A 27 11.87 1.50 7.75
C GLY A 27 13.17 1.42 8.58
N ASP A 28 13.15 0.74 9.71
CA ASP A 28 14.23 0.70 10.68
C ASP A 28 15.30 -0.36 10.38
N VAL A 29 14.95 -1.39 9.63
CA VAL A 29 15.84 -2.52 9.30
C VAL A 29 16.00 -2.73 7.79
N GLN A 30 15.21 -2.04 6.97
CA GLN A 30 15.30 -2.00 5.51
C GLN A 30 14.53 -0.77 5.00
N LYS A 31 14.73 -0.39 3.74
CA LYS A 31 14.13 0.80 3.13
C LYS A 31 12.63 0.64 2.83
N ILE A 32 11.88 1.73 3.03
CA ILE A 32 10.51 1.91 2.52
C ILE A 32 10.49 3.03 1.49
N THR A 33 9.97 2.75 0.30
CA THR A 33 9.77 3.76 -0.75
C THR A 33 8.30 3.84 -1.10
N ILE A 34 7.73 5.04 -1.04
CA ILE A 34 6.35 5.35 -1.41
C ILE A 34 6.38 6.37 -2.54
N GLY A 35 5.73 6.09 -3.65
CA GLY A 35 5.62 6.94 -4.82
C GLY A 35 4.78 8.19 -4.61
N GLU A 36 4.39 8.85 -5.69
CA GLU A 36 3.62 10.09 -5.70
C GLU A 36 2.11 9.83 -5.63
N ARG A 37 1.32 10.77 -5.10
CA ARG A 37 -0.16 10.73 -5.01
C ARG A 37 -0.70 9.44 -4.38
N THR A 38 0.11 8.81 -3.54
CA THR A 38 -0.23 7.57 -2.82
C THR A 38 -0.73 7.93 -1.42
N ASN A 39 -1.81 7.28 -0.98
CA ASN A 39 -2.37 7.55 0.34
C ASN A 39 -2.34 6.31 1.22
N ILE A 40 -1.82 6.47 2.44
CA ILE A 40 -1.75 5.45 3.48
C ILE A 40 -2.81 5.82 4.52
N GLN A 41 -3.94 5.13 4.50
CA GLN A 41 -5.10 5.50 5.30
C GLN A 41 -4.96 5.06 6.77
N ASP A 42 -5.85 5.58 7.61
CA ASP A 42 -5.79 5.49 9.07
C ASP A 42 -5.54 4.07 9.58
N GLY A 43 -4.62 3.95 10.54
CA GLY A 43 -4.33 2.70 11.22
C GLY A 43 -3.56 1.66 10.42
N SER A 44 -3.09 1.99 9.22
CA SER A 44 -2.29 1.07 8.40
C SER A 44 -0.88 0.89 8.97
N ILE A 45 -0.31 -0.32 8.78
CA ILE A 45 1.02 -0.68 9.26
C ILE A 45 1.88 -1.07 8.05
N LEU A 46 3.02 -0.39 7.89
CA LEU A 46 3.99 -0.63 6.83
C LEU A 46 5.33 -0.96 7.46
N HIS A 47 5.86 -2.15 7.17
CA HIS A 47 7.13 -2.60 7.71
C HIS A 47 7.93 -3.43 6.69
N VAL A 48 9.12 -3.83 7.05
CA VAL A 48 10.14 -4.44 6.19
C VAL A 48 10.79 -5.63 6.89
N THR A 49 11.52 -6.46 6.14
CA THR A 49 12.25 -7.61 6.67
C THR A 49 13.75 -7.30 6.68
N SER A 50 14.39 -7.53 7.84
CA SER A 50 15.83 -7.35 8.02
C SER A 50 16.67 -8.37 7.24
N ASP A 51 17.93 -8.01 6.97
CA ASP A 51 18.95 -8.97 6.57
C ASP A 51 19.18 -10.00 7.70
N ASN A 52 19.08 -11.28 7.35
CA ASN A 52 19.32 -12.40 8.27
C ASN A 52 19.63 -13.68 7.49
N GLU A 53 19.95 -14.77 8.19
CA GLU A 53 20.30 -16.07 7.57
C GLU A 53 19.20 -16.68 6.69
N PHE A 54 17.92 -16.37 6.94
CA PHE A 54 16.78 -16.86 6.18
C PHE A 54 16.38 -15.92 5.04
N THR A 55 16.80 -14.67 5.11
CA THR A 55 16.46 -13.62 4.14
C THR A 55 17.70 -12.74 3.89
N PRO A 56 18.73 -13.28 3.21
CA PRO A 56 19.95 -12.52 2.92
C PRO A 56 19.66 -11.24 2.13
N GLY A 57 20.16 -10.10 2.63
CA GLY A 57 19.92 -8.78 2.08
C GLY A 57 18.65 -8.10 2.57
N GLY A 58 17.78 -8.81 3.28
CA GLY A 58 16.47 -8.30 3.71
C GLY A 58 15.50 -8.07 2.55
N ILE A 59 14.27 -7.65 2.84
CA ILE A 59 13.25 -7.31 1.84
C ILE A 59 12.71 -5.92 2.14
N PRO A 60 12.85 -4.95 1.21
CA PRO A 60 12.28 -3.62 1.32
C PRO A 60 10.75 -3.64 1.12
N LEU A 61 10.11 -2.50 1.38
CA LEU A 61 8.75 -2.24 0.98
C LEU A 61 8.74 -1.15 -0.10
N ILE A 62 8.17 -1.46 -1.25
CA ILE A 62 8.11 -0.55 -2.38
C ILE A 62 6.64 -0.35 -2.76
N ILE A 63 6.19 0.89 -2.81
CA ILE A 63 4.83 1.27 -3.22
C ILE A 63 4.95 2.31 -4.32
N GLY A 64 4.31 2.07 -5.45
CA GLY A 64 4.30 2.94 -6.61
C GLY A 64 3.44 4.19 -6.44
N ASP A 65 3.18 4.85 -7.57
CA ASP A 65 2.37 6.05 -7.65
C ASP A 65 0.87 5.74 -7.71
N ASP A 66 0.05 6.70 -7.32
CA ASP A 66 -1.42 6.61 -7.42
C ASP A 66 -2.02 5.39 -6.72
N VAL A 67 -1.41 4.95 -5.62
CA VAL A 67 -1.86 3.79 -4.84
C VAL A 67 -2.73 4.25 -3.67
N THR A 68 -3.83 3.55 -3.45
CA THR A 68 -4.65 3.71 -2.24
C THR A 68 -4.45 2.51 -1.32
N ILE A 69 -3.89 2.76 -0.12
CA ILE A 69 -3.80 1.77 0.96
C ILE A 69 -4.94 2.04 1.93
N GLY A 70 -5.95 1.18 1.92
CA GLY A 70 -7.17 1.31 2.72
C GLY A 70 -6.91 1.20 4.22
N HIS A 71 -7.86 1.74 5.02
CA HIS A 71 -7.76 1.80 6.48
C HIS A 71 -7.38 0.46 7.11
N GLY A 72 -6.44 0.47 8.04
CA GLY A 72 -6.02 -0.71 8.79
C GLY A 72 -5.35 -1.81 7.96
N ALA A 73 -4.89 -1.52 6.75
CA ALA A 73 -4.14 -2.48 5.96
C ALA A 73 -2.74 -2.71 6.54
N ILE A 74 -2.21 -3.92 6.35
CA ILE A 74 -0.86 -4.29 6.77
C ILE A 74 -0.06 -4.68 5.52
N LEU A 75 1.02 -3.96 5.27
CA LEU A 75 1.97 -4.24 4.20
C LEU A 75 3.33 -4.56 4.82
N HIS A 76 3.84 -5.74 4.55
CA HIS A 76 5.11 -6.20 5.11
C HIS A 76 6.03 -6.68 3.99
N ALA A 77 7.16 -5.98 3.80
CA ALA A 77 8.24 -6.40 2.91
C ALA A 77 7.75 -6.88 1.53
N CYS A 78 6.96 -6.06 0.83
CA CYS A 78 6.31 -6.41 -0.44
C CYS A 78 6.46 -5.30 -1.48
N GLU A 79 6.05 -5.57 -2.70
CA GLU A 79 6.06 -4.61 -3.80
C GLU A 79 4.63 -4.38 -4.30
N ILE A 80 4.22 -3.13 -4.38
CA ILE A 80 2.94 -2.69 -4.93
C ILE A 80 3.22 -1.74 -6.08
N ASP A 81 2.95 -2.14 -7.30
CA ASP A 81 3.09 -1.29 -8.48
C ASP A 81 2.03 -0.17 -8.49
N SER A 82 2.16 0.76 -9.43
CA SER A 82 1.32 1.95 -9.51
C SER A 82 -0.15 1.64 -9.85
N GLY A 83 -1.04 2.55 -9.45
CA GLY A 83 -2.46 2.46 -9.79
C GLY A 83 -3.17 1.28 -9.14
N CYS A 84 -2.84 0.94 -7.90
CA CYS A 84 -3.47 -0.15 -7.16
C CYS A 84 -4.39 0.36 -6.05
N LEU A 85 -5.40 -0.45 -5.71
CA LEU A 85 -6.24 -0.24 -4.54
C LEU A 85 -6.16 -1.45 -3.62
N ILE A 86 -5.57 -1.25 -2.46
CA ILE A 86 -5.48 -2.26 -1.39
C ILE A 86 -6.64 -2.01 -0.43
N GLY A 87 -7.60 -2.91 -0.40
CA GLY A 87 -8.84 -2.75 0.37
C GLY A 87 -8.60 -2.68 1.88
N THR A 88 -9.52 -2.05 2.58
CA THR A 88 -9.51 -1.89 4.05
C THR A 88 -9.24 -3.21 4.77
N GLY A 89 -8.32 -3.21 5.74
CA GLY A 89 -7.96 -4.37 6.54
C GLY A 89 -7.29 -5.52 5.79
N SER A 90 -6.81 -5.30 4.57
CA SER A 90 -6.07 -6.32 3.82
C SER A 90 -4.65 -6.47 4.34
N ILE A 91 -4.08 -7.66 4.15
CA ILE A 91 -2.71 -7.99 4.54
C ILE A 91 -1.94 -8.43 3.29
N VAL A 92 -0.77 -7.85 3.06
CA VAL A 92 0.16 -8.26 1.99
C VAL A 92 1.50 -8.58 2.62
N LEU A 93 1.99 -9.80 2.40
CA LEU A 93 3.14 -10.35 3.10
C LEU A 93 4.40 -10.41 2.23
N ASP A 94 5.50 -10.77 2.88
CA ASP A 94 6.89 -10.75 2.40
C ASP A 94 7.07 -11.31 0.99
N GLY A 95 7.77 -10.56 0.16
CA GLY A 95 8.07 -10.95 -1.21
C GLY A 95 6.87 -11.01 -2.16
N ALA A 96 5.67 -10.65 -1.70
CA ALA A 96 4.54 -10.53 -2.60
C ALA A 96 4.70 -9.34 -3.54
N VAL A 97 4.29 -9.52 -4.81
CA VAL A 97 4.34 -8.49 -5.85
C VAL A 97 2.93 -8.28 -6.39
N VAL A 98 2.41 -7.08 -6.21
CA VAL A 98 1.11 -6.65 -6.74
C VAL A 98 1.37 -5.78 -7.96
N LYS A 99 1.06 -6.30 -9.15
CA LYS A 99 1.28 -5.59 -10.42
C LYS A 99 0.31 -4.42 -10.57
N ASN A 100 0.60 -3.53 -11.55
CA ASN A 100 -0.19 -2.32 -11.79
C ASN A 100 -1.68 -2.62 -12.05
N ASN A 101 -2.52 -1.67 -11.69
CA ASN A 101 -3.97 -1.75 -11.88
C ASN A 101 -4.59 -3.00 -11.23
N VAL A 102 -4.17 -3.35 -10.03
CA VAL A 102 -4.78 -4.41 -9.22
C VAL A 102 -5.69 -3.81 -8.17
N MET A 103 -6.83 -4.46 -7.94
CA MET A 103 -7.70 -4.20 -6.80
C MET A 103 -7.72 -5.41 -5.87
N ILE A 104 -7.38 -5.21 -4.61
CA ILE A 104 -7.50 -6.20 -3.54
C ILE A 104 -8.74 -5.84 -2.72
N ALA A 105 -9.70 -6.75 -2.64
CA ALA A 105 -10.92 -6.56 -1.85
C ALA A 105 -10.60 -6.48 -0.34
N ALA A 106 -11.39 -5.73 0.42
CA ALA A 106 -11.22 -5.56 1.85
C ALA A 106 -11.11 -6.91 2.60
N GLY A 107 -10.26 -6.95 3.63
CA GLY A 107 -10.03 -8.14 4.47
C GLY A 107 -9.34 -9.31 3.78
N SER A 108 -8.69 -9.08 2.64
CA SER A 108 -7.97 -10.15 1.92
C SER A 108 -6.55 -10.35 2.46
N LEU A 109 -6.03 -11.56 2.32
CA LEU A 109 -4.65 -11.93 2.67
C LEU A 109 -3.87 -12.37 1.44
N VAL A 110 -2.86 -11.61 1.06
CA VAL A 110 -1.89 -12.00 0.03
C VAL A 110 -0.71 -12.70 0.71
N SER A 111 -0.57 -13.99 0.41
CA SER A 111 0.47 -14.83 0.99
C SER A 111 1.87 -14.44 0.51
N PRO A 112 2.94 -14.80 1.26
CA PRO A 112 4.32 -14.53 0.87
C PRO A 112 4.66 -15.02 -0.55
N ASN A 113 5.52 -14.26 -1.24
CA ASN A 113 6.03 -14.55 -2.59
C ASN A 113 4.93 -14.72 -3.67
N LYS A 114 3.73 -14.21 -3.42
CA LYS A 114 2.63 -14.29 -4.38
C LYS A 114 2.72 -13.15 -5.38
N ILE A 115 2.56 -13.45 -6.67
CA ILE A 115 2.45 -12.44 -7.73
C ILE A 115 0.97 -12.29 -8.09
N LEU A 116 0.48 -11.06 -8.05
CA LEU A 116 -0.86 -10.67 -8.46
C LEU A 116 -0.75 -9.93 -9.80
N GLU A 117 -1.34 -10.52 -10.83
CA GLU A 117 -1.26 -10.00 -12.19
C GLU A 117 -2.14 -8.77 -12.39
N SER A 118 -1.73 -7.91 -13.32
CA SER A 118 -2.36 -6.63 -13.62
C SER A 118 -3.82 -6.75 -14.07
N GLY A 119 -4.62 -5.75 -13.73
CA GLY A 119 -5.99 -5.61 -14.23
C GLY A 119 -7.01 -6.52 -13.57
N ILE A 120 -6.68 -7.18 -12.47
CA ILE A 120 -7.51 -8.21 -11.84
C ILE A 120 -7.98 -7.77 -10.44
N LEU A 121 -9.22 -8.15 -10.10
CA LEU A 121 -9.75 -8.12 -8.74
C LEU A 121 -9.35 -9.40 -8.00
N TYR A 122 -8.66 -9.24 -6.88
CA TYR A 122 -8.32 -10.33 -5.95
C TYR A 122 -9.15 -10.25 -4.67
N LYS A 123 -9.52 -11.42 -4.11
CA LYS A 123 -10.32 -11.50 -2.88
C LYS A 123 -10.01 -12.78 -2.11
N GLY A 124 -10.13 -12.72 -0.78
CA GLY A 124 -10.13 -13.87 0.13
C GLY A 124 -8.86 -14.03 0.95
N SER A 125 -8.84 -15.07 1.78
CA SER A 125 -7.70 -15.46 2.63
C SER A 125 -7.46 -16.96 2.48
N PRO A 126 -6.49 -17.37 1.64
CA PRO A 126 -5.60 -16.55 0.82
C PRO A 126 -6.35 -15.89 -0.37
N ALA A 127 -5.84 -14.74 -0.81
CA ALA A 127 -6.38 -14.00 -1.93
C ALA A 127 -6.24 -14.78 -3.24
N LYS A 128 -7.34 -14.84 -4.01
CA LYS A 128 -7.41 -15.51 -5.32
C LYS A 128 -7.92 -14.54 -6.37
N PRO A 129 -7.54 -14.69 -7.65
CA PRO A 129 -8.11 -13.92 -8.74
C PRO A 129 -9.61 -14.25 -8.86
N ILE A 130 -10.42 -13.21 -9.01
CA ILE A 130 -11.88 -13.34 -9.14
C ILE A 130 -12.33 -13.10 -10.57
N ARG A 131 -11.86 -11.99 -11.17
CA ARG A 131 -12.17 -11.54 -12.52
C ARG A 131 -11.34 -10.33 -12.92
N ASP A 132 -11.39 -9.97 -14.17
CA ASP A 132 -10.85 -8.70 -14.65
C ASP A 132 -11.57 -7.51 -14.00
N LEU A 133 -10.86 -6.41 -13.82
CA LEU A 133 -11.45 -5.15 -13.38
C LEU A 133 -12.35 -4.58 -14.45
N THR A 134 -13.51 -4.11 -14.05
CA THR A 134 -14.38 -3.31 -14.92
C THR A 134 -13.79 -1.91 -15.16
N GLU A 135 -14.17 -1.26 -16.26
CA GLU A 135 -13.77 0.14 -16.52
C GLU A 135 -14.14 1.08 -15.36
N LYS A 136 -15.27 0.83 -14.69
CA LYS A 136 -15.72 1.61 -13.53
C LYS A 136 -14.74 1.46 -12.35
N GLU A 137 -14.24 0.25 -12.11
CA GLU A 137 -13.28 -0.01 -11.03
C GLU A 137 -11.91 0.59 -11.35
N GLN A 138 -11.44 0.50 -12.59
CA GLN A 138 -10.20 1.15 -13.02
C GLN A 138 -10.28 2.68 -12.84
N LYS A 139 -11.39 3.30 -13.24
CA LYS A 139 -11.64 4.73 -13.01
C LYS A 139 -11.71 5.05 -11.51
N HIS A 140 -12.28 4.16 -10.70
CA HIS A 140 -12.38 4.34 -9.25
C HIS A 140 -11.03 4.33 -8.55
N ILE A 141 -10.09 3.50 -8.98
CA ILE A 141 -8.71 3.48 -8.45
C ILE A 141 -8.08 4.86 -8.60
N LEU A 142 -8.09 5.42 -9.82
CA LEU A 142 -7.53 6.74 -10.09
C LEU A 142 -8.30 7.87 -9.38
N PHE A 143 -9.62 7.75 -9.31
CA PHE A 143 -10.44 8.70 -8.56
C PHE A 143 -10.06 8.71 -7.08
N SER A 144 -9.85 7.54 -6.48
CA SER A 144 -9.49 7.41 -5.06
C SER A 144 -8.19 8.13 -4.73
N SER A 145 -7.12 7.90 -5.51
CA SER A 145 -5.83 8.56 -5.27
C SER A 145 -5.95 10.08 -5.38
N ASN A 146 -6.56 10.59 -6.45
CA ASN A 146 -6.77 12.03 -6.66
C ASN A 146 -7.67 12.67 -5.59
N HIS A 147 -8.70 11.97 -5.13
CA HIS A 147 -9.56 12.43 -4.05
C HIS A 147 -8.75 12.66 -2.77
N TYR A 148 -7.87 11.73 -2.40
CA TYR A 148 -7.04 11.87 -1.22
C TYR A 148 -5.98 12.97 -1.34
N VAL A 149 -5.49 13.29 -2.53
CA VAL A 149 -4.67 14.50 -2.76
C VAL A 149 -5.46 15.76 -2.40
N ASN A 150 -6.71 15.87 -2.83
CA ASN A 150 -7.56 17.03 -2.53
C ASN A 150 -7.89 17.12 -1.02
N VAL A 151 -8.27 16.00 -0.39
CA VAL A 151 -8.54 15.94 1.05
C VAL A 151 -7.29 16.32 1.86
N MET A 152 -6.10 15.86 1.46
CA MET A 152 -4.83 16.23 2.08
C MET A 152 -4.61 17.78 2.00
N ARG A 153 -4.80 18.37 0.81
CA ARG A 153 -4.63 19.82 0.62
C ARG A 153 -5.57 20.63 1.50
N GLU A 154 -6.82 20.21 1.65
CA GLU A 154 -7.78 20.83 2.57
C GLU A 154 -7.34 20.72 4.04
N HIS A 155 -6.66 19.64 4.43
CA HIS A 155 -6.17 19.46 5.80
C HIS A 155 -4.90 20.28 6.10
N ILE A 156 -4.02 20.48 5.10
CA ILE A 156 -2.82 21.30 5.25
C ILE A 156 -3.17 22.79 5.35
N GLY A 157 -4.23 23.23 4.70
CA GLY A 157 -4.71 24.62 4.71
C GLY A 157 -5.46 25.04 5.99
N LYS A 158 -5.66 24.12 6.93
CA LYS A 158 -6.30 24.35 8.24
C LYS A 158 -5.26 24.25 9.36
#